data_3bdacbe5e7bfce5845cad2fdad77ac05
#
_entry.id   3bdacbe5e7bfce5845cad2fdad77ac05
#
_cell.length_a   1.000
_cell.length_b   1.000
_cell.length_c   1.000
_cell.angle_alpha   90.00
_cell.angle_beta   90.00
_cell.angle_gamma   90.00
#
_symmetry.space_group_name_H-M   'P 1'
#
loop_
_entity.id
_entity.type
_entity.pdbx_description
1 polymer ?
#
loop_
_entity_poly.entity_id
_entity_poly.type
_entity_poly.pdbx_seq_one_letter_code
_entity_poly.pdbx_strand_id
1 'polypeptide(L)'
;MRAVGAQLQAGQFRAAHAALAAIVAANPTFAEAQRLLAGTKLALGDPVAAEALLRRAIEVDPAWTPTLTTLGELLLASGRGTEAEAVLQRALATGSPDPRAALALARYYNGTGRPAAAVAVAAPLCAQGRIDAELATQHVAALVALGRQAEAISVYGHLAAATPDNPAPAQALAVALNAAGRHTEAAQIAHRALARGFRTATLCLTYSKSLMAEGATDRAEIALRDCLRLEPRLTEAHNSLAQLVWIRTGDLGQATEALDQALRTYANDDALWATKAAILQGAGDARGAYECLAPRAERAQAPPVLLVRAGLSALDFDPAKALSLAQRALRSMPDNSAARSLLAAAQLGVGDATAALQQCEALLTQAPDDQYLIALQTTALRLLGDVRYAQLCDYQNLVLPLTIEPPAPWKDVPSFLADLTASLNRLHDPDGHALLFQSLRNGTETTQDLTRSADAAVRGLFQAFAAPIARYLEHIGQARGNGTDPLRRRNNGRWRFNGSWSVRLHNRGFHTSHVHPRGWISSAFYVELPDVMAEGRTDEGVLSFAKPGILTTPPLEPEYSVRPTPGMLVLFPSYFWHGTVPFQSPQPRLTVAFDAVPEP
;
A
#
# COMPACT_ATOMS: atom_id res chain seq x y z
N MET A 1 31.17 -14.48 32.10
CA MET A 1 30.21 -13.49 31.56
C MET A 1 30.85 -12.28 30.89
N ARG A 2 31.81 -11.55 31.51
CA ARG A 2 32.43 -10.33 30.87
C ARG A 2 33.09 -10.66 29.52
N ALA A 3 33.89 -11.74 29.45
CA ALA A 3 34.54 -12.17 28.21
C ALA A 3 33.49 -12.55 27.10
N VAL A 4 32.40 -13.19 27.51
CA VAL A 4 31.28 -13.51 26.59
C VAL A 4 30.62 -12.25 26.05
N GLY A 5 30.40 -11.23 26.91
CA GLY A 5 29.87 -9.93 26.46
C GLY A 5 30.72 -9.28 25.38
N ALA A 6 32.07 -9.27 25.58
CA ALA A 6 33.00 -8.75 24.57
C ALA A 6 32.95 -9.55 23.25
N GLN A 7 32.88 -10.86 23.33
CA GLN A 7 32.75 -11.73 22.14
C GLN A 7 31.45 -11.47 21.36
N LEU A 8 30.32 -11.31 22.06
CA LEU A 8 29.03 -10.99 21.46
C LEU A 8 29.05 -9.63 20.75
N GLN A 9 29.64 -8.60 21.40
CA GLN A 9 29.81 -7.28 20.81
C GLN A 9 30.72 -7.30 19.58
N ALA A 10 31.74 -8.18 19.56
CA ALA A 10 32.64 -8.38 18.43
C ALA A 10 32.08 -9.28 17.33
N GLY A 11 30.83 -9.76 17.43
CA GLY A 11 30.21 -10.67 16.45
C GLY A 11 30.80 -12.07 16.43
N GLN A 12 31.58 -12.45 17.44
CA GLN A 12 32.24 -13.75 17.54
C GLN A 12 31.29 -14.83 18.10
N PHE A 13 30.16 -15.04 17.42
CA PHE A 13 29.06 -15.90 17.93
C PHE A 13 29.47 -17.34 18.20
N ARG A 14 30.38 -17.94 17.43
CA ARG A 14 30.87 -19.33 17.70
C ARG A 14 31.68 -19.41 18.98
N ALA A 15 32.55 -18.44 19.24
CA ALA A 15 33.35 -18.43 20.48
C ALA A 15 32.47 -18.16 21.70
N ALA A 16 31.56 -17.17 21.61
CA ALA A 16 30.58 -16.90 22.64
C ALA A 16 29.68 -18.09 22.94
N HIS A 17 29.25 -18.84 21.90
CA HIS A 17 28.47 -20.04 22.03
C HIS A 17 29.19 -21.12 22.86
N ALA A 18 30.46 -21.43 22.53
CA ALA A 18 31.23 -22.42 23.25
C ALA A 18 31.41 -22.05 24.74
N ALA A 19 31.72 -20.78 25.02
CA ALA A 19 31.88 -20.28 26.39
C ALA A 19 30.56 -20.33 27.18
N LEU A 20 29.42 -19.93 26.55
CA LEU A 20 28.09 -19.98 27.17
C LEU A 20 27.62 -21.41 27.42
N ALA A 21 27.88 -22.33 26.48
CA ALA A 21 27.54 -23.74 26.64
C ALA A 21 28.26 -24.35 27.86
N ALA A 22 29.54 -24.03 28.07
CA ALA A 22 30.28 -24.45 29.26
C ALA A 22 29.69 -23.85 30.56
N ILE A 23 29.31 -22.58 30.56
CA ILE A 23 28.69 -21.90 31.71
C ILE A 23 27.34 -22.54 32.05
N VAL A 24 26.48 -22.82 31.06
CA VAL A 24 25.17 -23.45 31.25
C VAL A 24 25.32 -24.88 31.71
N ALA A 25 26.32 -25.63 31.20
CA ALA A 25 26.61 -26.98 31.68
C ALA A 25 27.05 -26.99 33.15
N ALA A 26 27.87 -26.01 33.60
CA ALA A 26 28.31 -25.87 34.96
C ALA A 26 27.22 -25.32 35.90
N ASN A 27 26.30 -24.53 35.40
CA ASN A 27 25.19 -23.95 36.16
C ASN A 27 23.90 -23.95 35.33
N PRO A 28 23.16 -25.05 35.31
CA PRO A 28 21.93 -25.20 34.49
C PRO A 28 20.78 -24.29 34.91
N THR A 29 20.83 -23.65 36.08
CA THR A 29 19.81 -22.72 36.58
C THR A 29 20.17 -21.26 36.33
N PHE A 30 21.26 -20.99 35.59
CA PHE A 30 21.62 -19.63 35.25
C PHE A 30 20.85 -19.11 34.02
N ALA A 31 19.65 -18.57 34.25
CA ALA A 31 18.70 -18.16 33.22
C ALA A 31 19.31 -17.16 32.20
N GLU A 32 20.14 -16.18 32.64
CA GLU A 32 20.80 -15.23 31.73
C GLU A 32 21.78 -15.92 30.77
N ALA A 33 22.53 -16.88 31.26
CA ALA A 33 23.44 -17.64 30.39
C ALA A 33 22.67 -18.47 29.36
N GLN A 34 21.53 -19.08 29.76
CA GLN A 34 20.64 -19.78 28.82
C GLN A 34 20.06 -18.84 27.75
N ARG A 35 19.60 -17.64 28.14
CA ARG A 35 19.09 -16.63 27.21
C ARG A 35 20.15 -16.17 26.21
N LEU A 36 21.37 -15.87 26.69
CA LEU A 36 22.47 -15.48 25.81
C LEU A 36 22.92 -16.62 24.90
N LEU A 37 22.92 -17.87 25.40
CA LEU A 37 23.19 -19.06 24.59
C LEU A 37 22.14 -19.22 23.49
N ALA A 38 20.87 -19.01 23.81
CA ALA A 38 19.79 -18.99 22.83
C ALA A 38 20.03 -17.91 21.74
N GLY A 39 20.46 -16.69 22.14
CA GLY A 39 20.83 -15.65 21.19
C GLY A 39 21.95 -16.07 20.23
N THR A 40 22.98 -16.78 20.72
CA THR A 40 24.04 -17.31 19.85
C THR A 40 23.52 -18.41 18.92
N LYS A 41 22.60 -19.25 19.38
CA LYS A 41 21.93 -20.26 18.56
C LYS A 41 21.14 -19.63 17.41
N LEU A 42 20.39 -18.55 17.69
CA LEU A 42 19.69 -17.78 16.65
C LEU A 42 20.66 -17.21 15.61
N ALA A 43 21.76 -16.60 16.07
CA ALA A 43 22.78 -16.05 15.18
C ALA A 43 23.47 -17.12 14.30
N LEU A 44 23.49 -18.37 14.77
CA LEU A 44 24.04 -19.52 14.05
C LEU A 44 23.00 -20.29 13.22
N GLY A 45 21.75 -19.81 13.17
CA GLY A 45 20.70 -20.40 12.33
C GLY A 45 19.97 -21.59 12.95
N ASP A 46 19.99 -21.76 14.28
CA ASP A 46 19.33 -22.85 14.99
C ASP A 46 18.19 -22.33 15.91
N PRO A 47 17.05 -21.91 15.35
CA PRO A 47 15.94 -21.34 16.13
C PRO A 47 15.26 -22.37 17.05
N VAL A 48 15.27 -23.66 16.69
CA VAL A 48 14.64 -24.72 17.49
C VAL A 48 15.37 -24.92 18.82
N ALA A 49 16.71 -25.02 18.76
CA ALA A 49 17.51 -25.12 19.99
C ALA A 49 17.46 -23.83 20.82
N ALA A 50 17.37 -22.66 20.17
CA ALA A 50 17.21 -21.39 20.84
C ALA A 50 15.90 -21.32 21.63
N GLU A 51 14.78 -21.74 21.04
CA GLU A 51 13.48 -21.78 21.70
C GLU A 51 13.51 -22.70 22.94
N ALA A 52 14.06 -23.91 22.80
CA ALA A 52 14.18 -24.85 23.92
C ALA A 52 14.96 -24.23 25.11
N LEU A 53 16.05 -23.51 24.83
CA LEU A 53 16.83 -22.81 25.87
C LEU A 53 16.06 -21.68 26.53
N LEU A 54 15.31 -20.88 25.75
CA LEU A 54 14.48 -19.80 26.29
C LEU A 54 13.35 -20.32 27.17
N ARG A 55 12.68 -21.41 26.78
CA ARG A 55 11.65 -22.04 27.61
C ARG A 55 12.21 -22.54 28.93
N ARG A 56 13.37 -23.19 28.91
CA ARG A 56 14.04 -23.63 30.14
C ARG A 56 14.44 -22.43 31.02
N ALA A 57 14.92 -21.34 30.44
CA ALA A 57 15.24 -20.13 31.21
C ALA A 57 13.97 -19.53 31.88
N ILE A 58 12.81 -19.60 31.25
CA ILE A 58 11.52 -19.18 31.81
C ILE A 58 11.02 -20.11 32.92
N GLU A 59 11.33 -21.40 32.86
CA GLU A 59 11.04 -22.35 33.97
C GLU A 59 11.84 -21.97 35.21
N VAL A 60 13.09 -21.49 35.06
CA VAL A 60 13.94 -21.04 36.15
C VAL A 60 13.50 -19.69 36.72
N ASP A 61 13.20 -18.73 35.84
CA ASP A 61 12.75 -17.39 36.22
C ASP A 61 11.55 -16.97 35.33
N PRO A 62 10.31 -17.28 35.76
CA PRO A 62 9.09 -17.04 34.99
C PRO A 62 8.77 -15.56 34.74
N ALA A 63 9.34 -14.66 35.54
CA ALA A 63 9.06 -13.23 35.48
C ALA A 63 10.17 -12.41 34.78
N TRP A 64 11.27 -13.08 34.37
CA TRP A 64 12.38 -12.34 33.81
C TRP A 64 12.10 -11.82 32.39
N THR A 65 11.79 -10.56 32.34
CA THR A 65 11.37 -9.81 31.14
C THR A 65 12.29 -10.02 29.92
N PRO A 66 13.64 -9.97 30.02
CA PRO A 66 14.50 -10.14 28.85
C PRO A 66 14.34 -11.50 28.15
N THR A 67 14.10 -12.58 28.92
CA THR A 67 13.88 -13.91 28.35
C THR A 67 12.52 -14.01 27.67
N LEU A 68 11.48 -13.48 28.33
CA LEU A 68 10.13 -13.44 27.76
C LEU A 68 10.11 -12.63 26.45
N THR A 69 10.75 -11.46 26.43
CA THR A 69 10.87 -10.62 25.23
C THR A 69 11.56 -11.36 24.09
N THR A 70 12.72 -11.99 24.37
CA THR A 70 13.47 -12.74 23.34
C THR A 70 12.69 -13.93 22.79
N LEU A 71 11.96 -14.66 23.66
CA LEU A 71 11.09 -15.76 23.20
C LEU A 71 9.92 -15.24 22.35
N GLY A 72 9.29 -14.15 22.76
CA GLY A 72 8.20 -13.53 22.00
C GLY A 72 8.63 -13.07 20.61
N GLU A 73 9.79 -12.43 20.50
CA GLU A 73 10.37 -12.01 19.22
C GLU A 73 10.65 -13.21 18.30
N LEU A 74 11.20 -14.31 18.86
CA LEU A 74 11.45 -15.55 18.12
C LEU A 74 10.14 -16.18 17.61
N LEU A 75 9.12 -16.22 18.44
CA LEU A 75 7.80 -16.77 18.08
C LEU A 75 7.13 -15.93 16.97
N LEU A 76 7.25 -14.60 17.02
CA LEU A 76 6.77 -13.73 15.93
C LEU A 76 7.50 -14.02 14.62
N ALA A 77 8.83 -14.14 14.67
CA ALA A 77 9.64 -14.47 13.50
C ALA A 77 9.31 -15.86 12.91
N SER A 78 8.79 -16.76 13.75
CA SER A 78 8.34 -18.11 13.36
C SER A 78 6.87 -18.17 12.94
N GLY A 79 6.16 -17.03 12.86
CA GLY A 79 4.74 -16.98 12.47
C GLY A 79 3.76 -17.44 13.56
N ARG A 80 4.22 -17.65 14.80
CA ARG A 80 3.41 -18.13 15.93
C ARG A 80 2.87 -16.94 16.76
N GLY A 81 2.12 -16.06 16.09
CA GLY A 81 1.69 -14.77 16.63
C GLY A 81 0.89 -14.86 17.94
N THR A 82 -0.08 -15.76 18.04
CA THR A 82 -0.92 -15.91 19.26
C THR A 82 -0.10 -16.31 20.49
N GLU A 83 0.85 -17.22 20.30
CA GLU A 83 1.73 -17.66 21.39
C GLU A 83 2.71 -16.55 21.78
N ALA A 84 3.25 -15.85 20.81
CA ALA A 84 4.11 -14.68 21.01
C ALA A 84 3.38 -13.58 21.80
N GLU A 85 2.13 -13.31 21.47
CA GLU A 85 1.28 -12.33 22.17
C GLU A 85 1.19 -12.66 23.66
N ALA A 86 0.87 -13.91 24.00
CA ALA A 86 0.75 -14.33 25.41
C ALA A 86 2.07 -14.17 26.18
N VAL A 87 3.21 -14.48 25.56
CA VAL A 87 4.53 -14.37 26.19
C VAL A 87 4.95 -12.90 26.35
N LEU A 88 4.74 -12.06 25.32
CA LEU A 88 5.08 -10.65 25.37
C LEU A 88 4.18 -9.85 26.33
N GLN A 89 2.91 -10.20 26.44
CA GLN A 89 2.01 -9.60 27.44
C GLN A 89 2.48 -9.90 28.87
N ARG A 90 2.97 -11.12 29.13
CA ARG A 90 3.63 -11.43 30.43
C ARG A 90 4.84 -10.55 30.68
N ALA A 91 5.66 -10.28 29.66
CA ALA A 91 6.81 -9.38 29.77
C ALA A 91 6.38 -7.93 30.12
N LEU A 92 5.24 -7.46 29.64
CA LEU A 92 4.69 -6.14 29.97
C LEU A 92 4.00 -6.07 31.33
N ALA A 93 3.51 -7.19 31.86
CA ALA A 93 2.84 -7.26 33.15
C ALA A 93 3.81 -7.18 34.34
N THR A 94 5.13 -7.21 34.11
CA THR A 94 6.16 -7.02 35.14
C THR A 94 6.21 -5.55 35.59
N GLY A 95 6.71 -5.28 36.78
CA GLY A 95 6.73 -3.93 37.36
C GLY A 95 7.55 -2.87 36.59
N SER A 96 8.32 -3.29 35.57
CA SER A 96 9.04 -2.42 34.63
C SER A 96 8.84 -2.90 33.20
N PRO A 97 7.82 -2.39 32.48
CA PRO A 97 7.53 -2.78 31.10
C PRO A 97 8.75 -2.61 30.20
N ASP A 98 9.08 -3.67 29.44
CA ASP A 98 10.17 -3.65 28.48
C ASP A 98 9.72 -2.94 27.18
N PRO A 99 10.35 -1.81 26.78
CA PRO A 99 10.03 -1.13 25.53
C PRO A 99 10.14 -2.03 24.28
N ARG A 100 11.05 -3.02 24.29
CA ARG A 100 11.19 -3.99 23.19
C ARG A 100 9.96 -4.90 23.09
N ALA A 101 9.44 -5.38 24.22
CA ALA A 101 8.22 -6.19 24.23
C ALA A 101 7.02 -5.37 23.74
N ALA A 102 6.89 -4.10 24.15
CA ALA A 102 5.86 -3.20 23.67
C ALA A 102 5.98 -2.94 22.17
N LEU A 103 7.20 -2.71 21.67
CA LEU A 103 7.45 -2.52 20.24
C LEU A 103 7.07 -3.77 19.42
N ALA A 104 7.50 -4.94 19.87
CA ALA A 104 7.19 -6.20 19.20
C ALA A 104 5.66 -6.44 19.10
N LEU A 105 4.93 -6.20 20.21
CA LEU A 105 3.48 -6.29 20.23
C LEU A 105 2.80 -5.21 19.39
N ALA A 106 3.26 -3.97 19.45
CA ALA A 106 2.67 -2.88 18.66
C ALA A 106 2.80 -3.15 17.15
N ARG A 107 3.96 -3.64 16.70
CA ARG A 107 4.16 -4.09 15.32
C ARG A 107 3.22 -5.24 14.93
N TYR A 108 3.12 -6.25 15.77
CA TYR A 108 2.24 -7.40 15.55
C TYR A 108 0.77 -6.97 15.46
N TYR A 109 0.30 -6.14 16.39
CA TYR A 109 -1.08 -5.66 16.39
C TYR A 109 -1.40 -4.78 15.18
N ASN A 110 -0.50 -3.86 14.81
CA ASN A 110 -0.67 -3.05 13.60
C ASN A 110 -0.71 -3.94 12.33
N GLY A 111 0.20 -4.91 12.24
CA GLY A 111 0.28 -5.83 11.10
C GLY A 111 -0.93 -6.79 10.99
N THR A 112 -1.63 -7.06 12.09
CA THR A 112 -2.82 -7.92 12.14
C THR A 112 -4.14 -7.15 12.21
N GLY A 113 -4.12 -5.81 11.97
CA GLY A 113 -5.33 -4.98 11.93
C GLY A 113 -5.96 -4.75 13.31
N ARG A 114 -5.17 -4.78 14.39
CA ARG A 114 -5.59 -4.58 15.79
C ARG A 114 -5.02 -3.28 16.38
N PRO A 115 -5.25 -2.10 15.78
CA PRO A 115 -4.60 -0.85 16.20
C PRO A 115 -4.95 -0.42 17.63
N ALA A 116 -6.16 -0.73 18.12
CA ALA A 116 -6.53 -0.42 19.49
C ALA A 116 -5.63 -1.13 20.52
N ALA A 117 -5.25 -2.39 20.26
CA ALA A 117 -4.31 -3.13 21.09
C ALA A 117 -2.88 -2.55 21.00
N ALA A 118 -2.47 -2.09 19.82
CA ALA A 118 -1.18 -1.41 19.65
C ALA A 118 -1.10 -0.11 20.47
N VAL A 119 -2.17 0.71 20.47
CA VAL A 119 -2.25 1.90 21.33
C VAL A 119 -2.15 1.52 22.80
N ALA A 120 -2.88 0.49 23.24
CA ALA A 120 -2.91 0.08 24.65
C ALA A 120 -1.52 -0.30 25.20
N VAL A 121 -0.67 -0.93 24.39
CA VAL A 121 0.68 -1.33 24.83
C VAL A 121 1.72 -0.19 24.72
N ALA A 122 1.56 0.75 23.80
CA ALA A 122 2.49 1.85 23.60
C ALA A 122 2.21 3.07 24.49
N ALA A 123 0.94 3.43 24.72
CA ALA A 123 0.54 4.64 25.41
C ALA A 123 1.15 4.81 26.83
N PRO A 124 1.25 3.77 27.69
CA PRO A 124 1.86 3.92 29.02
C PRO A 124 3.34 4.32 28.96
N LEU A 125 4.10 3.80 27.98
CA LEU A 125 5.52 4.14 27.81
C LEU A 125 5.69 5.55 27.23
N CYS A 126 4.79 5.95 26.31
CA CYS A 126 4.73 7.31 25.79
C CYS A 126 4.48 8.33 26.91
N ALA A 127 3.50 8.08 27.79
CA ALA A 127 3.17 8.96 28.90
C ALA A 127 4.34 9.12 29.91
N GLN A 128 5.20 8.11 30.04
CA GLN A 128 6.39 8.14 30.88
C GLN A 128 7.62 8.77 30.20
N GLY A 129 7.50 9.19 28.93
CA GLY A 129 8.65 9.65 28.14
C GLY A 129 9.66 8.53 27.79
N ARG A 130 9.33 7.27 28.05
CA ARG A 130 10.16 6.07 27.81
C ARG A 130 9.89 5.49 26.43
N ILE A 131 10.02 6.32 25.41
CA ILE A 131 9.69 5.94 24.03
C ILE A 131 10.89 6.21 23.13
N ASP A 132 11.23 5.24 22.30
CA ASP A 132 12.16 5.41 21.19
C ASP A 132 11.42 5.80 19.92
N ALA A 133 12.18 6.11 18.86
CA ALA A 133 11.62 6.57 17.60
C ALA A 133 10.71 5.51 16.95
N GLU A 134 10.99 4.25 17.15
CA GLU A 134 10.29 3.17 16.50
C GLU A 134 8.96 2.86 17.18
N LEU A 135 8.95 2.76 18.51
CA LEU A 135 7.71 2.59 19.28
C LEU A 135 6.78 3.81 19.09
N ALA A 136 7.34 5.03 19.04
CA ALA A 136 6.59 6.24 18.71
C ALA A 136 5.92 6.14 17.33
N THR A 137 6.64 5.66 16.32
CA THR A 137 6.12 5.47 14.97
C THR A 137 4.97 4.45 14.96
N GLN A 138 5.12 3.32 15.65
CA GLN A 138 4.06 2.31 15.76
C GLN A 138 2.82 2.84 16.49
N HIS A 139 3.01 3.65 17.53
CA HIS A 139 1.90 4.27 18.26
C HIS A 139 1.13 5.27 17.37
N VAL A 140 1.85 6.12 16.64
CA VAL A 140 1.21 7.05 15.67
C VAL A 140 0.46 6.27 14.59
N ALA A 141 1.08 5.22 14.02
CA ALA A 141 0.42 4.40 13.00
C ALA A 141 -0.90 3.81 13.50
N ALA A 142 -0.93 3.34 14.75
CA ALA A 142 -2.13 2.81 15.38
C ALA A 142 -3.20 3.90 15.61
N LEU A 143 -2.80 5.09 16.10
CA LEU A 143 -3.72 6.22 16.29
C LEU A 143 -4.30 6.70 14.95
N VAL A 144 -3.49 6.75 13.90
CA VAL A 144 -3.93 7.11 12.54
C VAL A 144 -4.93 6.09 12.00
N ALA A 145 -4.66 4.79 12.17
CA ALA A 145 -5.57 3.72 11.76
C ALA A 145 -6.94 3.78 12.47
N LEU A 146 -6.96 4.33 13.68
CA LEU A 146 -8.19 4.58 14.47
C LEU A 146 -8.85 5.94 14.15
N GLY A 147 -8.33 6.73 13.21
CA GLY A 147 -8.84 8.07 12.94
C GLY A 147 -8.51 9.11 14.05
N ARG A 148 -7.56 8.81 14.95
CA ARG A 148 -7.20 9.63 16.13
C ARG A 148 -5.96 10.51 15.86
N GLN A 149 -5.84 11.07 14.64
CA GLN A 149 -4.70 11.90 14.25
C GLN A 149 -4.50 13.13 15.13
N ALA A 150 -5.61 13.77 15.55
CA ALA A 150 -5.54 14.94 16.42
C ALA A 150 -4.89 14.62 17.78
N GLU A 151 -5.16 13.45 18.33
CA GLU A 151 -4.53 12.96 19.55
C GLU A 151 -3.05 12.70 19.36
N ALA A 152 -2.67 12.04 18.27
CA ALA A 152 -1.26 11.82 17.93
C ALA A 152 -0.50 13.16 17.85
N ILE A 153 -1.04 14.16 17.15
CA ILE A 153 -0.44 15.49 17.03
C ILE A 153 -0.31 16.16 18.41
N SER A 154 -1.35 16.09 19.25
CA SER A 154 -1.31 16.67 20.59
C SER A 154 -0.24 16.01 21.48
N VAL A 155 -0.24 14.68 21.56
CA VAL A 155 0.70 13.91 22.41
C VAL A 155 2.14 14.18 21.99
N TYR A 156 2.44 14.01 20.71
CA TYR A 156 3.81 14.16 20.22
C TYR A 156 4.25 15.61 20.08
N GLY A 157 3.31 16.55 19.93
CA GLY A 157 3.60 17.99 20.01
C GLY A 157 4.12 18.39 21.39
N HIS A 158 3.46 17.96 22.46
CA HIS A 158 3.90 18.19 23.83
C HIS A 158 5.24 17.50 24.15
N LEU A 159 5.40 16.24 23.75
CA LEU A 159 6.63 15.49 23.98
C LEU A 159 7.82 16.09 23.22
N ALA A 160 7.65 16.50 21.97
CA ALA A 160 8.71 17.13 21.18
C ALA A 160 9.15 18.48 21.77
N ALA A 161 8.22 19.24 22.35
CA ALA A 161 8.53 20.49 23.05
C ALA A 161 9.26 20.25 24.39
N ALA A 162 8.84 19.22 25.13
CA ALA A 162 9.42 18.88 26.44
C ALA A 162 10.81 18.19 26.34
N THR A 163 11.10 17.53 25.22
CA THR A 163 12.33 16.75 25.02
C THR A 163 13.03 17.13 23.71
N PRO A 164 13.51 18.38 23.58
CA PRO A 164 14.06 18.89 22.31
C PRO A 164 15.33 18.14 21.83
N ASP A 165 16.02 17.46 22.71
CA ASP A 165 17.22 16.66 22.42
C ASP A 165 16.88 15.20 22.04
N ASN A 166 15.63 14.79 22.16
CA ASN A 166 15.14 13.49 21.70
C ASN A 166 14.45 13.63 20.33
N PRO A 167 14.97 13.01 19.25
CA PRO A 167 14.35 13.10 17.93
C PRO A 167 13.04 12.32 17.80
N ALA A 168 12.81 11.33 18.65
CA ALA A 168 11.69 10.41 18.53
C ALA A 168 10.31 11.10 18.53
N PRO A 169 9.98 12.01 19.48
CA PRO A 169 8.71 12.72 19.46
C PRO A 169 8.57 13.65 18.24
N ALA A 170 9.64 14.32 17.79
CA ALA A 170 9.60 15.19 16.62
C ALA A 170 9.34 14.37 15.34
N GLN A 171 9.96 13.21 15.19
CA GLN A 171 9.72 12.27 14.10
C GLN A 171 8.25 11.78 14.09
N ALA A 172 7.74 11.36 15.25
CA ALA A 172 6.37 10.89 15.40
C ALA A 172 5.35 12.01 15.11
N LEU A 173 5.63 13.24 15.57
CA LEU A 173 4.79 14.41 15.26
C LEU A 173 4.75 14.68 13.75
N ALA A 174 5.88 14.63 13.06
CA ALA A 174 5.94 14.84 11.60
C ALA A 174 5.13 13.76 10.85
N VAL A 175 5.19 12.49 11.30
CA VAL A 175 4.38 11.40 10.74
C VAL A 175 2.88 11.67 10.96
N ALA A 176 2.49 12.07 12.18
CA ALA A 176 1.09 12.36 12.50
C ALA A 176 0.54 13.56 11.71
N LEU A 177 1.34 14.61 11.55
CA LEU A 177 1.00 15.78 10.74
C LEU A 177 0.82 15.42 9.25
N ASN A 178 1.70 14.58 8.69
CA ASN A 178 1.53 14.09 7.32
C ASN A 178 0.23 13.29 7.15
N ALA A 179 -0.08 12.42 8.10
CA ALA A 179 -1.33 11.65 8.09
C ALA A 179 -2.58 12.53 8.20
N ALA A 180 -2.46 13.69 8.86
CA ALA A 180 -3.52 14.69 8.95
C ALA A 180 -3.57 15.65 7.74
N GLY A 181 -2.68 15.47 6.74
CA GLY A 181 -2.56 16.36 5.58
C GLY A 181 -1.93 17.72 5.88
N ARG A 182 -1.30 17.89 7.05
CA ARG A 182 -0.60 19.13 7.47
C ARG A 182 0.87 19.06 7.04
N HIS A 183 1.09 18.94 5.72
CA HIS A 183 2.40 18.61 5.14
C HIS A 183 3.44 19.69 5.39
N THR A 184 3.07 20.96 5.28
CA THR A 184 3.97 22.10 5.53
C THR A 184 4.51 22.09 6.97
N GLU A 185 3.66 21.82 7.94
CA GLU A 185 4.07 21.73 9.33
C GLU A 185 4.94 20.49 9.58
N ALA A 186 4.58 19.36 8.97
CA ALA A 186 5.39 18.15 9.02
C ALA A 186 6.81 18.38 8.46
N ALA A 187 6.91 19.06 7.29
CA ALA A 187 8.18 19.43 6.68
C ALA A 187 9.01 20.34 7.60
N GLN A 188 8.38 21.34 8.22
CA GLN A 188 9.08 22.23 9.16
C GLN A 188 9.60 21.51 10.41
N ILE A 189 8.81 20.60 10.99
CA ILE A 189 9.23 19.80 12.16
C ILE A 189 10.40 18.89 11.78
N ALA A 190 10.27 18.14 10.67
CA ALA A 190 11.32 17.24 10.21
C ALA A 190 12.60 18.01 9.84
N HIS A 191 12.49 19.13 9.13
CA HIS A 191 13.63 19.99 8.78
C HIS A 191 14.38 20.50 10.01
N ARG A 192 13.65 20.99 11.03
CA ARG A 192 14.27 21.46 12.29
C ARG A 192 15.01 20.35 13.02
N ALA A 193 14.46 19.13 13.04
CA ALA A 193 15.12 17.99 13.65
C ALA A 193 16.39 17.59 12.87
N LEU A 194 16.35 17.57 11.54
CA LEU A 194 17.49 17.30 10.67
C LEU A 194 18.58 18.36 10.83
N ALA A 195 18.23 19.64 10.93
CA ALA A 195 19.16 20.76 11.13
C ALA A 195 19.87 20.71 12.50
N ARG A 196 19.26 20.07 13.50
CA ARG A 196 19.90 19.77 14.81
C ARG A 196 20.84 18.57 14.78
N GLY A 197 21.00 17.92 13.61
CA GLY A 197 21.87 16.76 13.46
C GLY A 197 21.19 15.41 13.72
N PHE A 198 19.89 15.38 13.98
CA PHE A 198 19.14 14.13 14.14
C PHE A 198 18.89 13.50 12.77
N ARG A 199 19.78 12.60 12.35
CA ARG A 199 19.71 11.96 11.04
C ARG A 199 19.29 10.50 11.20
N THR A 200 17.99 10.21 10.97
CA THR A 200 17.45 8.86 10.84
C THR A 200 16.85 8.69 9.45
N ALA A 201 16.89 7.48 8.91
CA ALA A 201 16.28 7.17 7.62
C ALA A 201 14.77 7.49 7.63
N THR A 202 14.08 7.15 8.72
CA THR A 202 12.66 7.42 8.90
C THR A 202 12.35 8.92 8.88
N LEU A 203 13.19 9.76 9.53
CA LEU A 203 12.98 11.21 9.53
C LEU A 203 13.19 11.81 8.12
N CYS A 204 14.24 11.35 7.40
CA CYS A 204 14.50 11.76 6.03
C CYS A 204 13.36 11.34 5.10
N LEU A 205 12.85 10.12 5.25
CA LEU A 205 11.70 9.62 4.49
C LEU A 205 10.42 10.42 4.79
N THR A 206 10.16 10.72 6.08
CA THR A 206 9.00 11.52 6.48
C THR A 206 9.09 12.93 5.90
N TYR A 207 10.27 13.54 5.94
CA TYR A 207 10.53 14.85 5.34
C TYR A 207 10.32 14.84 3.83
N SER A 208 10.83 13.82 3.12
CA SER A 208 10.64 13.71 1.68
C SER A 208 9.16 13.57 1.31
N LYS A 209 8.38 12.78 2.06
CA LYS A 209 6.93 12.64 1.84
C LYS A 209 6.20 13.98 2.00
N SER A 210 6.57 14.77 3.01
CA SER A 210 6.02 16.11 3.20
C SER A 210 6.32 17.01 2.01
N LEU A 211 7.58 17.00 1.54
CA LEU A 211 8.03 17.79 0.40
C LEU A 211 7.37 17.36 -0.91
N MET A 212 7.17 16.07 -1.12
CA MET A 212 6.42 15.55 -2.28
C MET A 212 4.99 16.07 -2.29
N ALA A 213 4.33 16.05 -1.14
CA ALA A 213 2.96 16.57 -1.01
C ALA A 213 2.87 18.09 -1.23
N GLU A 214 3.96 18.83 -1.00
CA GLU A 214 4.08 20.28 -1.31
C GLU A 214 4.51 20.55 -2.76
N GLY A 215 4.84 19.51 -3.55
CA GLY A 215 5.38 19.67 -4.90
C GLY A 215 6.85 20.10 -4.93
N ALA A 216 7.56 20.09 -3.81
CA ALA A 216 8.98 20.45 -3.70
C ALA A 216 9.88 19.26 -4.09
N THR A 217 9.78 18.82 -5.35
CA THR A 217 10.33 17.55 -5.86
C THR A 217 11.85 17.46 -5.75
N ASP A 218 12.59 18.53 -6.07
CA ASP A 218 14.07 18.53 -5.99
C ASP A 218 14.56 18.34 -4.54
N ARG A 219 13.92 19.00 -3.59
CA ARG A 219 14.23 18.85 -2.17
C ARG A 219 13.85 17.47 -1.64
N ALA A 220 12.75 16.93 -2.13
CA ALA A 220 12.32 15.58 -1.80
C ALA A 220 13.32 14.53 -2.31
N GLU A 221 13.85 14.69 -3.52
CA GLU A 221 14.87 13.82 -4.08
C GLU A 221 16.15 13.82 -3.23
N ILE A 222 16.63 15.00 -2.84
CA ILE A 222 17.80 15.13 -1.96
C ILE A 222 17.56 14.40 -0.62
N ALA A 223 16.39 14.59 -0.01
CA ALA A 223 16.05 13.93 1.25
C ALA A 223 15.96 12.39 1.12
N LEU A 224 15.46 11.88 -0.03
CA LEU A 224 15.42 10.43 -0.30
C LEU A 224 16.82 9.85 -0.52
N ARG A 225 17.70 10.58 -1.22
CA ARG A 225 19.10 10.15 -1.38
C ARG A 225 19.83 10.14 -0.04
N ASP A 226 19.56 11.11 0.85
CA ASP A 226 20.07 11.12 2.22
C ASP A 226 19.53 9.93 3.03
N CYS A 227 18.25 9.62 2.89
CA CYS A 227 17.63 8.46 3.50
C CYS A 227 18.35 7.16 3.08
N LEU A 228 18.58 6.96 1.79
CA LEU A 228 19.23 5.77 1.24
C LEU A 228 20.74 5.69 1.58
N ARG A 229 21.40 6.80 1.85
CA ARG A 229 22.77 6.79 2.42
C ARG A 229 22.81 6.26 3.86
N LEU A 230 21.77 6.53 4.65
CA LEU A 230 21.63 6.03 6.02
C LEU A 230 21.16 4.58 6.06
N GLU A 231 20.20 4.23 5.21
CA GLU A 231 19.61 2.89 5.14
C GLU A 231 19.44 2.44 3.67
N PRO A 232 20.51 1.89 3.07
CA PRO A 232 20.51 1.51 1.64
C PRO A 232 19.50 0.42 1.26
N ARG A 233 18.93 -0.29 2.24
CA ARG A 233 17.97 -1.37 2.03
C ARG A 233 16.51 -0.94 2.24
N LEU A 234 16.23 0.34 2.47
CA LEU A 234 14.89 0.83 2.71
C LEU A 234 14.08 0.91 1.41
N THR A 235 13.29 -0.12 1.16
CA THR A 235 12.52 -0.32 -0.09
C THR A 235 11.55 0.83 -0.37
N GLU A 236 10.95 1.41 0.68
CA GLU A 236 10.02 2.53 0.52
C GLU A 236 10.71 3.80 -0.02
N ALA A 237 11.95 4.07 0.42
CA ALA A 237 12.73 5.19 -0.08
C ALA A 237 13.14 4.98 -1.55
N HIS A 238 13.48 3.73 -1.94
CA HIS A 238 13.74 3.38 -3.33
C HIS A 238 12.50 3.58 -4.21
N ASN A 239 11.33 3.11 -3.77
CA ASN A 239 10.07 3.31 -4.51
C ASN A 239 9.77 4.81 -4.69
N SER A 240 9.89 5.61 -3.63
CA SER A 240 9.62 7.04 -3.68
C SER A 240 10.62 7.79 -4.59
N LEU A 241 11.90 7.42 -4.52
CA LEU A 241 12.93 8.01 -5.38
C LEU A 241 12.71 7.64 -6.85
N ALA A 242 12.43 6.36 -7.12
CA ALA A 242 12.14 5.89 -8.48
C ALA A 242 10.93 6.62 -9.07
N GLN A 243 9.87 6.83 -8.28
CA GLN A 243 8.69 7.58 -8.69
C GLN A 243 9.03 9.02 -9.07
N LEU A 244 9.82 9.75 -8.25
CA LEU A 244 10.21 11.14 -8.53
C LEU A 244 11.07 11.25 -9.79
N VAL A 245 12.07 10.37 -9.92
CA VAL A 245 12.97 10.38 -11.09
C VAL A 245 12.19 10.02 -12.36
N TRP A 246 11.32 9.00 -12.30
CA TRP A 246 10.48 8.57 -13.40
C TRP A 246 9.54 9.67 -13.90
N ILE A 247 8.82 10.36 -13.01
CA ILE A 247 7.89 11.44 -13.39
C ILE A 247 8.62 12.51 -14.18
N ARG A 248 9.85 12.85 -13.79
CA ARG A 248 10.65 13.90 -14.42
C ARG A 248 11.30 13.45 -15.73
N THR A 249 11.77 12.21 -15.82
CA THR A 249 12.67 11.79 -16.92
C THR A 249 12.05 10.78 -17.89
N GLY A 250 11.04 10.02 -17.45
CA GLY A 250 10.52 8.86 -18.19
C GLY A 250 11.56 7.76 -18.41
N ASP A 251 12.74 7.86 -17.78
CA ASP A 251 13.86 6.94 -17.96
C ASP A 251 13.92 5.95 -16.79
N LEU A 252 13.62 4.68 -17.09
CA LEU A 252 13.58 3.61 -16.11
C LEU A 252 14.96 3.26 -15.55
N GLY A 253 16.03 3.42 -16.35
CA GLY A 253 17.39 3.21 -15.90
C GLY A 253 17.80 4.24 -14.84
N GLN A 254 17.49 5.52 -15.06
CA GLN A 254 17.73 6.56 -14.07
C GLN A 254 16.85 6.36 -12.82
N ALA A 255 15.59 5.97 -12.99
CA ALA A 255 14.68 5.72 -11.89
C ALA A 255 15.14 4.55 -10.98
N THR A 256 15.80 3.54 -11.53
CA THR A 256 16.30 2.38 -10.77
C THR A 256 17.77 2.49 -10.35
N GLU A 257 18.51 3.53 -10.74
CA GLU A 257 19.97 3.66 -10.53
C GLU A 257 20.38 3.46 -9.05
N ALA A 258 19.72 4.13 -8.12
CA ALA A 258 20.02 4.03 -6.69
C ALA A 258 19.76 2.61 -6.15
N LEU A 259 18.70 1.96 -6.65
CA LEU A 259 18.36 0.58 -6.30
C LEU A 259 19.38 -0.40 -6.89
N ASP A 260 19.84 -0.18 -8.11
CA ASP A 260 20.88 -1.00 -8.75
C ASP A 260 22.22 -0.87 -8.01
N GLN A 261 22.55 0.32 -7.51
CA GLN A 261 23.71 0.51 -6.63
C GLN A 261 23.57 -0.28 -5.33
N ALA A 262 22.40 -0.25 -4.70
CA ALA A 262 22.14 -1.04 -3.48
C ALA A 262 22.24 -2.55 -3.77
N LEU A 263 21.69 -3.02 -4.90
CA LEU A 263 21.75 -4.42 -5.32
C LEU A 263 23.17 -4.92 -5.64
N ARG A 264 24.08 -4.05 -6.06
CA ARG A 264 25.49 -4.42 -6.19
C ARG A 264 26.13 -4.77 -4.85
N THR A 265 25.74 -4.10 -3.80
CA THR A 265 26.25 -4.33 -2.42
C THR A 265 25.50 -5.45 -1.72
N TYR A 266 24.18 -5.49 -1.89
CA TYR A 266 23.26 -6.42 -1.22
C TYR A 266 22.62 -7.38 -2.22
N ALA A 267 23.45 -8.06 -3.03
CA ALA A 267 23.01 -8.90 -4.15
C ALA A 267 22.01 -10.02 -3.75
N ASN A 268 22.01 -10.45 -2.48
CA ASN A 268 21.12 -11.49 -1.97
C ASN A 268 19.90 -10.94 -1.23
N ASP A 269 19.64 -9.64 -1.27
CA ASP A 269 18.48 -9.04 -0.65
C ASP A 269 17.23 -9.20 -1.54
N ASP A 270 16.40 -10.15 -1.19
CA ASP A 270 15.20 -10.47 -1.96
C ASP A 270 14.15 -9.34 -1.93
N ALA A 271 14.13 -8.49 -0.89
CA ALA A 271 13.22 -7.35 -0.81
C ALA A 271 13.61 -6.25 -1.83
N LEU A 272 14.91 -5.98 -2.00
CA LEU A 272 15.38 -5.03 -3.02
C LEU A 272 15.07 -5.55 -4.44
N TRP A 273 15.25 -6.84 -4.70
CA TRP A 273 14.88 -7.41 -6.00
C TRP A 273 13.38 -7.36 -6.26
N ALA A 274 12.56 -7.66 -5.26
CA ALA A 274 11.12 -7.52 -5.37
C ALA A 274 10.70 -6.06 -5.63
N THR A 275 11.40 -5.10 -5.02
CA THR A 275 11.19 -3.66 -5.25
C THR A 275 11.55 -3.28 -6.68
N LYS A 276 12.69 -3.76 -7.21
CA LYS A 276 13.07 -3.51 -8.62
C LYS A 276 12.01 -4.04 -9.57
N ALA A 277 11.59 -5.28 -9.39
CA ALA A 277 10.52 -5.85 -10.20
C ALA A 277 9.20 -5.06 -10.12
N ALA A 278 8.85 -4.56 -8.93
CA ALA A 278 7.67 -3.73 -8.77
C ALA A 278 7.77 -2.43 -9.58
N ILE A 279 8.91 -1.75 -9.55
CA ILE A 279 9.16 -0.52 -10.32
C ILE A 279 9.08 -0.79 -11.83
N LEU A 280 9.74 -1.85 -12.31
CA LEU A 280 9.69 -2.26 -13.72
C LEU A 280 8.25 -2.53 -14.17
N GLN A 281 7.50 -3.32 -13.40
CA GLN A 281 6.08 -3.61 -13.69
C GLN A 281 5.23 -2.34 -13.64
N GLY A 282 5.47 -1.46 -12.67
CA GLY A 282 4.79 -0.18 -12.54
C GLY A 282 5.00 0.76 -13.74
N ALA A 283 6.16 0.66 -14.39
CA ALA A 283 6.45 1.36 -15.65
C ALA A 283 5.88 0.66 -16.90
N GLY A 284 5.28 -0.53 -16.74
CA GLY A 284 4.71 -1.33 -17.84
C GLY A 284 5.65 -2.40 -18.40
N ASP A 285 6.85 -2.56 -17.85
CA ASP A 285 7.80 -3.61 -18.24
C ASP A 285 7.58 -4.88 -17.39
N ALA A 286 6.47 -5.57 -17.61
CA ALA A 286 6.13 -6.81 -16.91
C ALA A 286 7.14 -7.94 -17.19
N ARG A 287 7.66 -8.00 -18.43
CA ARG A 287 8.65 -9.02 -18.82
C ARG A 287 9.99 -8.79 -18.13
N GLY A 288 10.52 -7.57 -18.16
CA GLY A 288 11.75 -7.23 -17.42
C GLY A 288 11.60 -7.41 -15.91
N ALA A 289 10.43 -7.10 -15.37
CA ALA A 289 10.09 -7.37 -13.97
C ALA A 289 10.17 -8.86 -13.61
N TYR A 290 9.63 -9.74 -14.48
CA TYR A 290 9.76 -11.18 -14.31
C TYR A 290 11.21 -11.65 -14.45
N GLU A 291 11.91 -11.24 -15.51
CA GLU A 291 13.26 -11.68 -15.82
C GLU A 291 14.26 -11.33 -14.69
N CYS A 292 14.10 -10.20 -14.04
CA CYS A 292 14.96 -9.83 -12.90
C CYS A 292 14.72 -10.72 -11.66
N LEU A 293 13.54 -11.34 -11.52
CA LEU A 293 13.21 -12.24 -10.41
C LEU A 293 13.40 -13.71 -10.74
N ALA A 294 13.35 -14.11 -12.02
CA ALA A 294 13.36 -15.51 -12.46
C ALA A 294 14.49 -16.34 -11.84
N PRO A 295 15.78 -15.88 -11.80
CA PRO A 295 16.85 -16.66 -11.19
C PRO A 295 16.64 -16.95 -9.69
N ARG A 296 15.86 -16.13 -9.01
CA ARG A 296 15.53 -16.29 -7.59
C ARG A 296 14.27 -17.12 -7.40
N ALA A 297 13.26 -16.87 -8.21
CA ALA A 297 12.00 -17.59 -8.19
C ALA A 297 12.17 -19.06 -8.60
N GLU A 298 13.15 -19.38 -9.41
CA GLU A 298 13.45 -20.77 -9.84
C GLU A 298 14.14 -21.62 -8.77
N ARG A 299 14.70 -21.02 -7.72
CA ARG A 299 15.29 -21.77 -6.60
C ARG A 299 14.25 -22.70 -5.95
N ALA A 300 14.66 -23.89 -5.55
CA ALA A 300 13.76 -24.88 -4.92
C ALA A 300 13.06 -24.34 -3.66
N GLN A 301 13.76 -23.53 -2.87
CA GLN A 301 13.28 -22.90 -1.64
C GLN A 301 13.11 -21.37 -1.81
N ALA A 302 12.59 -20.93 -2.96
CA ALA A 302 12.33 -19.50 -3.16
C ALA A 302 11.30 -18.98 -2.16
N PRO A 303 11.52 -17.82 -1.52
CA PRO A 303 10.56 -17.21 -0.60
C PRO A 303 9.20 -16.97 -1.29
N PRO A 304 8.07 -17.24 -0.61
CA PRO A 304 6.73 -17.05 -1.18
C PRO A 304 6.49 -15.64 -1.73
N VAL A 305 7.04 -14.61 -1.08
CA VAL A 305 6.91 -13.21 -1.54
C VAL A 305 7.52 -12.99 -2.92
N LEU A 306 8.65 -13.63 -3.21
CA LEU A 306 9.27 -13.56 -4.55
C LEU A 306 8.47 -14.35 -5.58
N LEU A 307 7.96 -15.54 -5.21
CA LEU A 307 7.11 -16.34 -6.09
C LEU A 307 5.84 -15.57 -6.48
N VAL A 308 5.19 -14.92 -5.51
CA VAL A 308 4.01 -14.09 -5.78
C VAL A 308 4.37 -12.90 -6.66
N ARG A 309 5.47 -12.18 -6.38
CA ARG A 309 5.88 -11.03 -7.18
C ARG A 309 6.23 -11.44 -8.62
N ALA A 310 7.00 -12.49 -8.81
CA ALA A 310 7.33 -13.02 -10.13
C ALA A 310 6.06 -13.52 -10.88
N GLY A 311 5.14 -14.14 -10.16
CA GLY A 311 3.86 -14.58 -10.70
C GLY A 311 2.98 -13.41 -11.16
N LEU A 312 2.90 -12.33 -10.39
CA LEU A 312 2.18 -11.11 -10.80
C LEU A 312 2.77 -10.51 -12.07
N SER A 313 4.10 -10.49 -12.19
CA SER A 313 4.75 -10.00 -13.41
C SER A 313 4.52 -10.95 -14.61
N ALA A 314 4.52 -12.27 -14.39
CA ALA A 314 4.26 -13.26 -15.44
C ALA A 314 2.81 -13.26 -15.92
N LEU A 315 1.86 -12.82 -15.10
CA LEU A 315 0.43 -12.84 -15.38
C LEU A 315 0.07 -12.07 -16.67
N ASP A 316 0.82 -11.03 -16.98
CA ASP A 316 0.56 -10.15 -18.13
C ASP A 316 0.98 -10.78 -19.47
N PHE A 317 1.79 -11.88 -19.48
CA PHE A 317 2.29 -12.48 -20.71
C PHE A 317 2.38 -14.03 -20.71
N ASP A 318 2.37 -14.67 -19.53
CA ASP A 318 2.45 -16.13 -19.37
C ASP A 318 1.64 -16.58 -18.13
N PRO A 319 0.30 -16.70 -18.25
CA PRO A 319 -0.54 -17.14 -17.15
C PRO A 319 -0.21 -18.55 -16.62
N ALA A 320 0.31 -19.44 -17.47
CA ALA A 320 0.71 -20.80 -17.03
C ALA A 320 1.91 -20.75 -16.08
N LYS A 321 2.87 -19.87 -16.36
CA LYS A 321 3.99 -19.60 -15.46
C LYS A 321 3.50 -18.97 -14.15
N ALA A 322 2.61 -17.99 -14.22
CA ALA A 322 1.99 -17.38 -13.04
C ALA A 322 1.28 -18.41 -12.16
N LEU A 323 0.52 -19.33 -12.78
CA LEU A 323 -0.15 -20.44 -12.10
C LEU A 323 0.83 -21.33 -11.32
N SER A 324 1.91 -21.76 -11.99
CA SER A 324 2.96 -22.57 -11.36
C SER A 324 3.59 -21.87 -10.15
N LEU A 325 3.88 -20.56 -10.27
CA LEU A 325 4.48 -19.78 -9.19
C LEU A 325 3.52 -19.59 -8.01
N ALA A 326 2.24 -19.33 -8.28
CA ALA A 326 1.21 -19.24 -7.25
C ALA A 326 1.05 -20.56 -6.47
N GLN A 327 0.99 -21.68 -7.18
CA GLN A 327 0.92 -23.02 -6.57
C GLN A 327 2.16 -23.33 -5.72
N ARG A 328 3.35 -22.92 -6.17
CA ARG A 328 4.59 -23.07 -5.38
C ARG A 328 4.56 -22.23 -4.11
N ALA A 329 4.10 -20.99 -4.18
CA ALA A 329 3.96 -20.10 -3.01
C ALA A 329 2.99 -20.72 -1.98
N LEU A 330 1.85 -21.27 -2.43
CA LEU A 330 0.84 -21.87 -1.57
C LEU A 330 1.26 -23.18 -0.92
N ARG A 331 2.24 -23.91 -1.47
CA ARG A 331 2.79 -25.10 -0.79
C ARG A 331 3.48 -24.76 0.54
N SER A 332 4.11 -23.60 0.65
CA SER A 332 4.78 -23.14 1.86
C SER A 332 3.92 -22.24 2.73
N MET A 333 2.93 -21.54 2.14
CA MET A 333 2.00 -20.63 2.82
C MET A 333 0.58 -20.82 2.29
N PRO A 334 -0.15 -21.88 2.69
CA PRO A 334 -1.47 -22.22 2.13
C PRO A 334 -2.53 -21.13 2.27
N ASP A 335 -2.45 -20.31 3.32
CA ASP A 335 -3.42 -19.26 3.62
C ASP A 335 -2.99 -17.86 3.13
N ASN A 336 -1.93 -17.77 2.32
CA ASN A 336 -1.49 -16.49 1.78
C ASN A 336 -2.51 -15.94 0.77
N SER A 337 -3.23 -14.89 1.13
CA SER A 337 -4.30 -14.29 0.33
C SER A 337 -3.79 -13.75 -1.03
N ALA A 338 -2.59 -13.13 -1.05
CA ALA A 338 -2.00 -12.61 -2.29
C ALA A 338 -1.66 -13.75 -3.27
N ALA A 339 -1.12 -14.87 -2.77
CA ALA A 339 -0.85 -16.04 -3.60
C ALA A 339 -2.15 -16.70 -4.11
N ARG A 340 -3.22 -16.73 -3.30
CA ARG A 340 -4.55 -17.22 -3.73
C ARG A 340 -5.20 -16.31 -4.76
N SER A 341 -5.10 -14.99 -4.60
CA SER A 341 -5.60 -14.03 -5.62
C SER A 341 -4.84 -14.19 -6.94
N LEU A 342 -3.51 -14.34 -6.89
CA LEU A 342 -2.70 -14.63 -8.07
C LEU A 342 -3.09 -15.96 -8.70
N LEU A 343 -3.36 -17.00 -7.89
CA LEU A 343 -3.84 -18.30 -8.37
C LEU A 343 -5.14 -18.14 -9.16
N ALA A 344 -6.14 -17.43 -8.60
CA ALA A 344 -7.42 -17.19 -9.26
C ALA A 344 -7.23 -16.45 -10.61
N ALA A 345 -6.43 -15.38 -10.62
CA ALA A 345 -6.15 -14.63 -11.84
C ALA A 345 -5.45 -15.48 -12.91
N ALA A 346 -4.45 -16.29 -12.50
CA ALA A 346 -3.74 -17.19 -13.41
C ALA A 346 -4.64 -18.32 -13.94
N GLN A 347 -5.55 -18.85 -13.13
CA GLN A 347 -6.56 -19.84 -13.56
C GLN A 347 -7.47 -19.28 -14.65
N LEU A 348 -7.90 -18.02 -14.53
CA LEU A 348 -8.65 -17.34 -15.62
C LEU A 348 -7.81 -17.25 -16.90
N GLY A 349 -6.53 -16.97 -16.78
CA GLY A 349 -5.59 -16.90 -17.90
C GLY A 349 -5.40 -18.21 -18.63
N VAL A 350 -5.41 -19.35 -17.92
CA VAL A 350 -5.29 -20.69 -18.52
C VAL A 350 -6.64 -21.33 -18.86
N GLY A 351 -7.78 -20.64 -18.62
CA GLY A 351 -9.11 -21.11 -18.97
C GLY A 351 -9.82 -21.97 -17.92
N ASP A 352 -9.29 -22.06 -16.70
CA ASP A 352 -9.95 -22.76 -15.59
C ASP A 352 -10.80 -21.82 -14.75
N ALA A 353 -11.88 -21.33 -15.37
CA ALA A 353 -12.80 -20.37 -14.73
C ALA A 353 -13.53 -20.98 -13.50
N THR A 354 -13.74 -22.29 -13.47
CA THR A 354 -14.39 -22.97 -12.34
C THR A 354 -13.52 -22.93 -11.09
N ALA A 355 -12.24 -23.28 -11.23
CA ALA A 355 -11.32 -23.22 -10.10
C ALA A 355 -11.07 -21.76 -9.64
N ALA A 356 -10.98 -20.82 -10.59
CA ALA A 356 -10.86 -19.39 -10.27
C ALA A 356 -12.05 -18.90 -9.45
N LEU A 357 -13.28 -19.25 -9.82
CA LEU A 357 -14.49 -18.89 -9.08
C LEU A 357 -14.47 -19.41 -7.66
N GLN A 358 -14.09 -20.66 -7.44
CA GLN A 358 -13.97 -21.28 -6.11
C GLN A 358 -12.95 -20.52 -5.24
N GLN A 359 -11.80 -20.12 -5.79
CA GLN A 359 -10.81 -19.33 -5.06
C GLN A 359 -11.37 -17.96 -4.67
N CYS A 360 -12.02 -17.26 -5.61
CA CYS A 360 -12.62 -15.95 -5.35
C CYS A 360 -13.70 -16.04 -4.27
N GLU A 361 -14.61 -16.99 -4.35
CA GLU A 361 -15.67 -17.18 -3.35
C GLU A 361 -15.12 -17.47 -1.96
N ALA A 362 -14.08 -18.33 -1.86
CA ALA A 362 -13.42 -18.61 -0.59
C ALA A 362 -12.73 -17.37 0.01
N LEU A 363 -12.08 -16.55 -0.82
CA LEU A 363 -11.43 -15.32 -0.35
C LEU A 363 -12.45 -14.23 0.03
N LEU A 364 -13.54 -14.12 -0.70
CA LEU A 364 -14.61 -13.15 -0.43
C LEU A 364 -15.38 -13.45 0.86
N THR A 365 -15.31 -14.66 1.41
CA THR A 365 -15.85 -14.93 2.76
C THR A 365 -15.07 -14.18 3.84
N GLN A 366 -13.77 -13.93 3.63
CA GLN A 366 -12.89 -13.23 4.57
C GLN A 366 -12.78 -11.73 4.27
N ALA A 367 -12.78 -11.37 2.99
CA ALA A 367 -12.68 -9.99 2.49
C ALA A 367 -13.82 -9.67 1.52
N PRO A 368 -15.07 -9.58 2.02
CA PRO A 368 -16.25 -9.50 1.16
C PRO A 368 -16.30 -8.22 0.31
N ASP A 369 -15.60 -7.17 0.70
CA ASP A 369 -15.59 -5.86 0.03
C ASP A 369 -14.36 -5.64 -0.87
N ASP A 370 -13.51 -6.65 -1.05
CA ASP A 370 -12.34 -6.55 -1.93
C ASP A 370 -12.77 -6.46 -3.39
N GLN A 371 -12.61 -5.27 -3.98
CA GLN A 371 -13.09 -4.97 -5.32
C GLN A 371 -12.34 -5.75 -6.40
N TYR A 372 -11.07 -6.08 -6.19
CA TYR A 372 -10.31 -6.88 -7.14
C TYR A 372 -10.78 -8.34 -7.16
N LEU A 373 -11.04 -8.92 -5.99
CA LEU A 373 -11.60 -10.28 -5.89
C LEU A 373 -13.00 -10.36 -6.50
N ILE A 374 -13.84 -9.34 -6.31
CA ILE A 374 -15.16 -9.25 -6.96
C ILE A 374 -15.00 -9.17 -8.49
N ALA A 375 -14.04 -8.39 -8.99
CA ALA A 375 -13.75 -8.29 -10.40
C ALA A 375 -13.26 -9.62 -11.01
N LEU A 376 -12.41 -10.37 -10.31
CA LEU A 376 -12.01 -11.72 -10.73
C LEU A 376 -13.20 -12.69 -10.70
N GLN A 377 -14.05 -12.63 -9.67
CA GLN A 377 -15.26 -13.42 -9.56
C GLN A 377 -16.21 -13.15 -10.74
N THR A 378 -16.49 -11.89 -11.05
CA THR A 378 -17.36 -11.53 -12.17
C THR A 378 -16.77 -11.97 -13.51
N THR A 379 -15.44 -11.91 -13.67
CA THR A 379 -14.75 -12.45 -14.86
C THR A 379 -14.95 -13.97 -14.98
N ALA A 380 -14.82 -14.72 -13.88
CA ALA A 380 -15.08 -16.16 -13.87
C ALA A 380 -16.53 -16.49 -14.20
N LEU A 381 -17.49 -15.76 -13.59
CA LEU A 381 -18.93 -15.94 -13.87
C LEU A 381 -19.26 -15.70 -15.34
N ARG A 382 -18.66 -14.66 -15.95
CA ARG A 382 -18.83 -14.36 -17.38
C ARG A 382 -18.31 -15.50 -18.25
N LEU A 383 -17.13 -16.04 -17.99
CA LEU A 383 -16.55 -17.16 -18.74
C LEU A 383 -17.38 -18.44 -18.61
N LEU A 384 -18.05 -18.65 -17.49
CA LEU A 384 -18.92 -19.79 -17.22
C LEU A 384 -20.35 -19.62 -17.75
N GLY A 385 -20.73 -18.43 -18.20
CA GLY A 385 -22.11 -18.12 -18.55
C GLY A 385 -23.09 -18.17 -17.38
N ASP A 386 -22.58 -17.94 -16.14
CA ASP A 386 -23.38 -17.98 -14.92
C ASP A 386 -24.32 -16.78 -14.82
N VAL A 387 -25.57 -17.03 -14.48
CA VAL A 387 -26.63 -16.00 -14.40
C VAL A 387 -26.32 -14.87 -13.40
N ARG A 388 -25.49 -15.14 -12.40
CA ARG A 388 -25.03 -14.16 -11.40
C ARG A 388 -24.22 -13.02 -12.04
N TYR A 389 -23.57 -13.28 -13.19
CA TYR A 389 -22.83 -12.24 -13.90
C TYR A 389 -23.73 -11.06 -14.26
N ALA A 390 -24.89 -11.32 -14.88
CA ALA A 390 -25.83 -10.28 -15.27
C ALA A 390 -26.40 -9.48 -14.08
N GLN A 391 -26.43 -10.10 -12.89
CA GLN A 391 -26.88 -9.43 -11.66
C GLN A 391 -25.82 -8.48 -11.08
N LEU A 392 -24.55 -8.90 -11.15
CA LEU A 392 -23.41 -8.14 -10.61
C LEU A 392 -22.88 -7.09 -11.61
N CYS A 393 -23.01 -7.35 -12.91
CA CYS A 393 -22.48 -6.55 -14.01
C CYS A 393 -23.61 -6.01 -14.93
N ASP A 394 -24.67 -5.48 -14.31
CA ASP A 394 -25.73 -4.77 -15.05
C ASP A 394 -25.23 -3.36 -15.43
N TYR A 395 -24.40 -3.31 -16.49
CA TYR A 395 -23.78 -2.07 -16.95
C TYR A 395 -24.81 -1.00 -17.31
N GLN A 396 -25.97 -1.35 -17.85
CA GLN A 396 -27.02 -0.41 -18.26
C GLN A 396 -27.61 0.35 -17.06
N ASN A 397 -27.72 -0.33 -15.91
CA ASN A 397 -28.32 0.24 -14.70
C ASN A 397 -27.28 0.68 -13.67
N LEU A 398 -26.02 0.22 -13.74
CA LEU A 398 -24.99 0.51 -12.76
C LEU A 398 -23.91 1.48 -13.26
N VAL A 399 -23.83 1.73 -14.57
CA VAL A 399 -22.98 2.78 -15.14
C VAL A 399 -23.86 3.95 -15.49
N LEU A 400 -23.86 5.00 -14.68
CA LEU A 400 -24.72 6.15 -14.88
C LEU A 400 -23.94 7.37 -15.37
N PRO A 401 -24.14 7.80 -16.63
CA PRO A 401 -23.74 9.13 -17.07
C PRO A 401 -24.71 10.18 -16.50
N LEU A 402 -24.16 11.12 -15.77
CA LEU A 402 -24.87 12.19 -15.07
C LEU A 402 -24.31 13.55 -15.50
N THR A 403 -25.09 14.59 -15.34
CA THR A 403 -24.62 15.99 -15.51
C THR A 403 -24.53 16.68 -14.17
N ILE A 404 -23.58 17.60 -14.02
CA ILE A 404 -23.50 18.50 -12.88
C ILE A 404 -24.25 19.79 -13.17
N GLU A 405 -24.72 20.43 -12.11
CA GLU A 405 -25.12 21.83 -12.16
C GLU A 405 -23.91 22.72 -11.90
N PRO A 406 -23.77 23.87 -12.58
CA PRO A 406 -22.66 24.77 -12.35
C PRO A 406 -22.69 25.25 -10.90
N PRO A 407 -21.58 25.13 -10.13
CA PRO A 407 -21.54 25.65 -8.79
C PRO A 407 -21.49 27.19 -8.80
N ALA A 408 -22.01 27.87 -7.75
CA ALA A 408 -21.82 29.30 -7.63
C ALA A 408 -20.33 29.65 -7.50
N PRO A 409 -19.84 30.74 -8.14
CA PRO A 409 -20.60 31.83 -8.78
C PRO A 409 -20.85 31.63 -10.28
N TRP A 410 -20.53 30.49 -10.88
CA TRP A 410 -20.67 30.27 -12.34
C TRP A 410 -22.14 30.18 -12.76
N LYS A 411 -22.48 30.77 -13.89
CA LYS A 411 -23.85 30.83 -14.40
C LYS A 411 -24.21 29.61 -15.26
N ASP A 412 -23.22 28.98 -15.87
CA ASP A 412 -23.38 27.84 -16.78
C ASP A 412 -22.18 26.91 -16.72
N VAL A 413 -22.37 25.69 -17.20
CA VAL A 413 -21.33 24.65 -17.21
C VAL A 413 -20.14 25.05 -18.08
N PRO A 414 -20.27 25.61 -19.28
CA PRO A 414 -19.14 26.02 -20.11
C PRO A 414 -18.21 27.03 -19.43
N SER A 415 -18.73 28.06 -18.79
CA SER A 415 -17.92 29.05 -18.06
C SER A 415 -17.20 28.44 -16.85
N PHE A 416 -17.87 27.51 -16.14
CA PHE A 416 -17.27 26.74 -15.06
C PHE A 416 -16.13 25.85 -15.56
N LEU A 417 -16.34 25.10 -16.65
CA LEU A 417 -15.33 24.21 -17.23
C LEU A 417 -14.11 24.99 -17.74
N ALA A 418 -14.28 26.18 -18.29
CA ALA A 418 -13.16 27.02 -18.74
C ALA A 418 -12.22 27.39 -17.57
N ASP A 419 -12.77 27.86 -16.43
CA ASP A 419 -11.99 28.18 -15.25
C ASP A 419 -11.39 26.94 -14.60
N LEU A 420 -12.14 25.83 -14.55
CA LEU A 420 -11.66 24.55 -14.03
C LEU A 420 -10.50 24.01 -14.88
N THR A 421 -10.59 24.08 -16.22
CA THR A 421 -9.51 23.69 -17.13
C THR A 421 -8.25 24.51 -16.85
N ALA A 422 -8.39 25.82 -16.71
CA ALA A 422 -7.26 26.69 -16.38
C ALA A 422 -6.62 26.33 -15.02
N SER A 423 -7.45 26.02 -14.02
CA SER A 423 -6.99 25.64 -12.68
C SER A 423 -6.28 24.29 -12.69
N LEU A 424 -6.83 23.28 -13.35
CA LEU A 424 -6.24 21.94 -13.42
C LEU A 424 -4.96 21.92 -14.25
N ASN A 425 -4.91 22.64 -15.38
CA ASN A 425 -3.70 22.69 -16.21
C ASN A 425 -2.48 23.26 -15.47
N ARG A 426 -2.67 24.11 -14.44
CA ARG A 426 -1.58 24.57 -13.57
C ARG A 426 -1.01 23.48 -12.66
N LEU A 427 -1.75 22.39 -12.45
CA LEU A 427 -1.35 21.27 -11.60
C LEU A 427 -0.64 20.16 -12.39
N HIS A 428 -0.72 20.19 -13.72
CA HIS A 428 -0.06 19.23 -14.61
C HIS A 428 1.26 19.78 -15.12
N ASP A 429 2.32 19.00 -15.00
CA ASP A 429 3.58 19.29 -15.68
C ASP A 429 3.44 18.89 -17.15
N PRO A 430 3.59 19.83 -18.11
CA PRO A 430 3.43 19.53 -19.52
C PRO A 430 4.47 18.53 -20.06
N ASP A 431 5.66 18.47 -19.45
CA ASP A 431 6.75 17.57 -19.82
C ASP A 431 6.82 16.34 -18.89
N GLY A 432 5.91 16.23 -17.95
CA GLY A 432 5.86 15.15 -16.98
C GLY A 432 5.38 13.82 -17.56
N HIS A 433 5.73 12.74 -16.88
CA HIS A 433 5.30 11.38 -17.21
C HIS A 433 4.24 10.87 -16.23
N ALA A 434 3.51 9.83 -16.66
CA ALA A 434 2.54 9.14 -15.81
C ALA A 434 3.20 8.60 -14.54
N LEU A 435 2.46 8.58 -13.44
CA LEU A 435 2.93 7.96 -12.20
C LEU A 435 3.22 6.46 -12.42
N LEU A 436 4.22 5.93 -11.72
CA LEU A 436 4.43 4.49 -11.64
C LEU A 436 3.20 3.81 -11.00
N PHE A 437 2.96 2.57 -11.35
CA PHE A 437 1.87 1.73 -10.80
C PHE A 437 0.45 2.19 -11.16
N GLN A 438 0.30 3.13 -12.09
CA GLN A 438 -0.99 3.57 -12.58
C GLN A 438 -1.37 2.89 -13.90
N SER A 439 -2.68 2.87 -14.18
CA SER A 439 -3.22 2.38 -15.46
C SER A 439 -2.98 3.34 -16.61
N LEU A 440 -2.62 4.57 -16.32
CA LEU A 440 -2.38 5.66 -17.25
C LEU A 440 -1.18 5.38 -18.18
N ARG A 441 -1.37 5.67 -19.47
CA ARG A 441 -0.34 5.63 -20.51
C ARG A 441 -0.43 6.90 -21.35
N ASN A 442 0.69 7.54 -21.63
CA ASN A 442 0.82 8.80 -22.38
C ASN A 442 -0.05 9.94 -21.82
N GLY A 443 0.33 10.42 -20.67
CA GLY A 443 -0.34 11.53 -20.00
C GLY A 443 0.26 11.82 -18.64
N THR A 444 -0.35 12.74 -17.93
CA THR A 444 0.03 13.14 -16.57
C THR A 444 -1.13 13.01 -15.61
N GLU A 445 -0.83 12.81 -14.35
CA GLU A 445 -1.80 12.71 -13.26
C GLU A 445 -1.33 13.59 -12.10
N THR A 446 -2.27 14.25 -11.43
CA THR A 446 -1.95 15.04 -10.24
C THR A 446 -1.60 14.14 -9.06
N THR A 447 -0.56 14.53 -8.33
CA THR A 447 -0.10 13.78 -7.14
C THR A 447 -0.84 14.17 -5.85
N GLN A 448 -1.56 15.29 -5.87
CA GLN A 448 -2.28 15.84 -4.72
C GLN A 448 -3.74 15.41 -4.76
N ASP A 449 -4.31 15.13 -3.58
CA ASP A 449 -5.75 14.92 -3.43
C ASP A 449 -6.51 16.24 -3.66
N LEU A 450 -7.24 16.30 -4.75
CA LEU A 450 -7.96 17.51 -5.20
C LEU A 450 -9.08 17.91 -4.23
N THR A 451 -9.61 17.02 -3.40
CA THR A 451 -10.62 17.37 -2.39
C THR A 451 -10.11 18.36 -1.36
N ARG A 452 -8.78 18.51 -1.26
CA ARG A 452 -8.10 19.44 -0.33
C ARG A 452 -7.65 20.74 -1.02
N SER A 453 -7.99 20.94 -2.28
CA SER A 453 -7.56 22.11 -3.04
C SER A 453 -8.13 23.40 -2.46
N ALA A 454 -7.31 24.44 -2.41
CA ALA A 454 -7.73 25.81 -2.09
C ALA A 454 -8.30 26.57 -3.32
N ASP A 455 -8.12 26.04 -4.52
CA ASP A 455 -8.61 26.65 -5.77
C ASP A 455 -10.15 26.67 -5.80
N ALA A 456 -10.74 27.79 -6.17
CA ALA A 456 -12.19 27.99 -6.12
C ALA A 456 -12.95 27.09 -7.11
N ALA A 457 -12.41 26.89 -8.34
CA ALA A 457 -13.05 26.04 -9.33
C ALA A 457 -12.99 24.57 -8.94
N VAL A 458 -11.84 24.12 -8.43
CA VAL A 458 -11.67 22.75 -7.95
C VAL A 458 -12.59 22.45 -6.76
N ARG A 459 -12.69 23.35 -5.77
CA ARG A 459 -13.64 23.20 -4.65
C ARG A 459 -15.09 23.18 -5.11
N GLY A 460 -15.44 24.08 -6.05
CA GLY A 460 -16.78 24.13 -6.65
C GLY A 460 -17.15 22.80 -7.30
N LEU A 461 -16.20 22.15 -7.99
CA LEU A 461 -16.43 20.84 -8.59
C LEU A 461 -16.86 19.77 -7.57
N PHE A 462 -16.12 19.66 -6.46
CA PHE A 462 -16.45 18.67 -5.43
C PHE A 462 -17.77 18.96 -4.72
N GLN A 463 -18.16 20.22 -4.62
CA GLN A 463 -19.52 20.60 -4.16
C GLN A 463 -20.59 20.16 -5.18
N ALA A 464 -20.33 20.37 -6.48
CA ALA A 464 -21.26 19.99 -7.55
C ALA A 464 -21.46 18.47 -7.68
N PHE A 465 -20.51 17.63 -7.21
CA PHE A 465 -20.63 16.17 -7.25
C PHE A 465 -21.64 15.61 -6.23
N ALA A 466 -21.97 16.36 -5.19
CA ALA A 466 -22.84 15.84 -4.10
C ALA A 466 -24.22 15.38 -4.60
N ALA A 467 -24.87 16.20 -5.43
CA ALA A 467 -26.21 15.88 -5.95
C ALA A 467 -26.21 14.68 -6.92
N PRO A 468 -25.29 14.57 -7.91
CA PRO A 468 -25.15 13.38 -8.73
C PRO A 468 -24.88 12.10 -7.94
N ILE A 469 -23.99 12.15 -6.93
CA ILE A 469 -23.70 10.99 -6.08
C ILE A 469 -24.95 10.57 -5.30
N ALA A 470 -25.68 11.53 -4.71
CA ALA A 470 -26.93 11.22 -4.00
C ALA A 470 -27.96 10.54 -4.93
N ARG A 471 -28.12 11.05 -6.15
CA ARG A 471 -28.98 10.42 -7.19
C ARG A 471 -28.52 9.00 -7.55
N TYR A 472 -27.21 8.79 -7.65
CA TYR A 472 -26.66 7.47 -7.91
C TYR A 472 -26.96 6.49 -6.76
N LEU A 473 -26.77 6.92 -5.49
CA LEU A 473 -27.08 6.10 -4.33
C LEU A 473 -28.56 5.75 -4.21
N GLU A 474 -29.44 6.71 -4.52
CA GLU A 474 -30.88 6.46 -4.60
C GLU A 474 -31.22 5.45 -5.70
N HIS A 475 -30.62 5.62 -6.89
CA HIS A 475 -30.84 4.75 -8.04
C HIS A 475 -30.41 3.30 -7.79
N ILE A 476 -29.21 3.08 -7.26
CA ILE A 476 -28.75 1.71 -6.96
C ILE A 476 -29.54 1.09 -5.80
N GLY A 477 -30.08 1.91 -4.88
CA GLY A 477 -30.86 1.46 -3.73
C GLY A 477 -30.04 0.66 -2.73
N GLN A 478 -30.70 0.17 -1.69
CA GLN A 478 -30.12 -0.69 -0.67
C GLN A 478 -30.34 -2.17 -1.00
N ALA A 479 -29.49 -3.03 -0.42
CA ALA A 479 -29.65 -4.47 -0.58
C ALA A 479 -30.98 -4.95 0.00
N ARG A 480 -31.65 -5.85 -0.74
CA ARG A 480 -32.86 -6.56 -0.29
C ARG A 480 -32.47 -7.99 0.13
N GLY A 481 -33.14 -8.52 1.12
CA GLY A 481 -32.92 -9.90 1.58
C GLY A 481 -31.58 -10.10 2.30
N ASN A 482 -30.84 -11.14 1.97
CA ASN A 482 -29.61 -11.57 2.67
C ASN A 482 -28.39 -10.66 2.47
N GLY A 483 -28.52 -9.53 1.77
CA GLY A 483 -27.47 -8.52 1.63
C GLY A 483 -26.21 -9.00 0.91
N THR A 484 -26.31 -9.92 -0.04
CA THR A 484 -25.15 -10.52 -0.77
C THR A 484 -24.59 -9.63 -1.88
N ASP A 485 -25.34 -8.63 -2.34
CA ASP A 485 -24.89 -7.70 -3.38
C ASP A 485 -23.74 -6.81 -2.86
N PRO A 486 -22.54 -6.88 -3.43
CA PRO A 486 -21.37 -6.18 -2.90
C PRO A 486 -21.46 -4.65 -3.01
N LEU A 487 -22.27 -4.13 -3.94
CA LEU A 487 -22.48 -2.69 -4.10
C LEU A 487 -23.57 -2.20 -3.13
N ARG A 488 -24.76 -2.82 -3.19
CA ARG A 488 -25.95 -2.33 -2.50
C ARG A 488 -25.93 -2.58 -1.00
N ARG A 489 -25.26 -3.65 -0.52
CA ARG A 489 -25.15 -3.91 0.94
C ARG A 489 -24.37 -2.83 1.69
N ARG A 490 -23.49 -2.10 0.98
CA ARG A 490 -22.68 -1.01 1.54
C ARG A 490 -23.40 0.34 1.51
N ASN A 491 -24.54 0.42 0.81
CA ASN A 491 -25.28 1.67 0.66
C ASN A 491 -26.13 1.96 1.91
N ASN A 492 -25.63 2.83 2.78
CA ASN A 492 -26.35 3.38 3.93
C ASN A 492 -26.82 4.83 3.68
N GLY A 493 -26.70 5.32 2.45
CA GLY A 493 -27.03 6.70 2.06
C GLY A 493 -25.96 7.73 2.42
N ARG A 494 -24.88 7.34 3.10
CA ARG A 494 -23.78 8.21 3.51
C ARG A 494 -22.49 7.80 2.80
N TRP A 495 -21.70 8.78 2.42
CA TRP A 495 -20.49 8.55 1.67
C TRP A 495 -19.45 9.63 1.95
N ARG A 496 -18.20 9.33 1.66
CA ARG A 496 -17.08 10.29 1.65
C ARG A 496 -16.14 9.99 0.47
N PHE A 497 -15.41 11.00 0.03
CA PHE A 497 -14.33 10.80 -0.93
C PHE A 497 -13.19 9.98 -0.32
N ASN A 498 -12.61 9.10 -1.13
CA ASN A 498 -11.47 8.25 -0.78
C ASN A 498 -10.33 8.45 -1.78
N GLY A 499 -9.99 9.71 -2.04
CA GLY A 499 -9.01 10.12 -3.03
C GLY A 499 -9.63 10.73 -4.28
N SER A 500 -8.90 11.66 -4.88
CA SER A 500 -9.30 12.34 -6.11
C SER A 500 -8.06 12.85 -6.85
N TRP A 501 -8.12 12.80 -8.17
CA TRP A 501 -7.01 13.20 -9.04
C TRP A 501 -7.52 13.73 -10.37
N SER A 502 -6.70 14.54 -11.04
CA SER A 502 -6.92 14.95 -12.42
C SER A 502 -5.97 14.18 -13.32
N VAL A 503 -6.48 13.79 -14.48
CA VAL A 503 -5.72 13.12 -15.53
C VAL A 503 -5.77 13.94 -16.81
N ARG A 504 -4.59 14.19 -17.38
CA ARG A 504 -4.43 14.83 -18.68
C ARG A 504 -3.77 13.86 -19.64
N LEU A 505 -4.57 13.24 -20.52
CA LEU A 505 -4.09 12.37 -21.56
C LEU A 505 -3.59 13.16 -22.76
N HIS A 506 -2.44 12.78 -23.29
CA HIS A 506 -1.86 13.31 -24.52
C HIS A 506 -2.28 12.47 -25.73
N ASN A 507 -1.78 12.82 -26.91
CA ASN A 507 -1.99 12.05 -28.14
C ASN A 507 -1.69 10.54 -27.91
N ARG A 508 -2.60 9.66 -28.30
CA ARG A 508 -2.55 8.20 -28.02
C ARG A 508 -2.59 7.82 -26.54
N GLY A 509 -2.96 8.76 -25.67
CA GLY A 509 -3.12 8.49 -24.24
C GLY A 509 -4.35 7.62 -23.96
N PHE A 510 -4.22 6.76 -22.93
CA PHE A 510 -5.32 5.89 -22.51
C PHE A 510 -5.09 5.35 -21.09
N HIS A 511 -6.13 4.75 -20.53
CA HIS A 511 -6.02 3.89 -19.37
C HIS A 511 -6.10 2.43 -19.79
N THR A 512 -5.15 1.60 -19.38
CA THR A 512 -5.30 0.14 -19.46
C THR A 512 -6.49 -0.28 -18.61
N SER A 513 -7.12 -1.40 -18.95
CA SER A 513 -8.24 -1.91 -18.15
C SER A 513 -7.80 -2.23 -16.73
N HIS A 514 -8.53 -1.72 -15.75
CA HIS A 514 -8.21 -1.82 -14.32
C HIS A 514 -9.48 -1.72 -13.48
N VAL A 515 -9.34 -1.90 -12.17
CA VAL A 515 -10.36 -1.69 -11.14
C VAL A 515 -9.78 -0.84 -10.02
N HIS A 516 -10.63 -0.34 -9.13
CA HIS A 516 -10.19 0.44 -7.96
C HIS A 516 -10.34 -0.39 -6.67
N PRO A 517 -9.29 -1.11 -6.23
CA PRO A 517 -9.40 -2.09 -5.13
C PRO A 517 -9.88 -1.50 -3.80
N ARG A 518 -9.66 -0.21 -3.58
CA ARG A 518 -10.00 0.49 -2.33
C ARG A 518 -11.27 1.35 -2.43
N GLY A 519 -11.92 1.37 -3.58
CA GLY A 519 -13.13 2.12 -3.82
C GLY A 519 -14.39 1.35 -3.40
N TRP A 520 -15.50 1.97 -3.63
CA TRP A 520 -16.85 1.40 -3.64
C TRP A 520 -17.59 1.86 -4.89
N ILE A 521 -17.56 3.18 -5.12
CA ILE A 521 -18.03 3.84 -6.33
C ILE A 521 -16.85 4.60 -6.92
N SER A 522 -16.57 4.36 -8.19
CA SER A 522 -15.56 5.06 -8.97
C SER A 522 -16.21 6.03 -9.95
N SER A 523 -15.44 6.99 -10.43
CA SER A 523 -15.95 8.07 -11.26
C SER A 523 -15.03 8.44 -12.42
N ALA A 524 -15.61 9.10 -13.43
CA ALA A 524 -14.88 9.85 -14.44
C ALA A 524 -15.68 11.12 -14.77
N PHE A 525 -15.14 12.30 -14.49
CA PHE A 525 -15.70 13.58 -14.86
C PHE A 525 -14.90 14.19 -16.00
N TYR A 526 -15.57 14.61 -17.06
CA TYR A 526 -14.95 15.10 -18.29
C TYR A 526 -14.94 16.61 -18.33
N VAL A 527 -13.72 17.19 -18.26
CA VAL A 527 -13.52 18.64 -18.21
C VAL A 527 -13.32 19.19 -19.63
N GLU A 528 -12.35 18.62 -20.35
CA GLU A 528 -12.00 19.00 -21.72
C GLU A 528 -11.79 17.75 -22.56
N LEU A 529 -12.32 17.75 -23.78
CA LEU A 529 -12.23 16.63 -24.71
C LEU A 529 -11.73 17.13 -26.07
N PRO A 530 -10.90 16.32 -26.77
CA PRO A 530 -10.52 16.59 -28.16
C PRO A 530 -11.72 16.58 -29.09
N ASP A 531 -11.68 17.42 -30.13
CA ASP A 531 -12.75 17.53 -31.13
C ASP A 531 -13.08 16.21 -31.82
N VAL A 532 -12.08 15.34 -32.03
CA VAL A 532 -12.27 14.00 -32.65
C VAL A 532 -13.26 13.13 -31.86
N MET A 533 -13.42 13.37 -30.57
CA MET A 533 -14.38 12.64 -29.72
C MET A 533 -15.80 13.20 -29.88
N ALA A 534 -15.94 14.50 -30.18
CA ALA A 534 -17.24 15.15 -30.37
C ALA A 534 -17.93 14.70 -31.67
N GLU A 535 -17.15 14.35 -32.70
CA GLU A 535 -17.67 13.95 -34.00
C GLU A 535 -18.42 12.59 -34.03
N GLY A 536 -18.23 11.75 -33.03
CA GLY A 536 -18.97 10.52 -32.82
C GLY A 536 -18.75 9.40 -33.86
N ARG A 537 -17.76 9.57 -34.74
CA ARG A 537 -17.49 8.68 -35.87
C ARG A 537 -16.62 7.46 -35.50
N THR A 538 -15.91 7.52 -34.41
CA THR A 538 -14.99 6.47 -33.94
C THR A 538 -15.24 6.18 -32.47
N ASP A 539 -14.70 5.06 -31.98
CA ASP A 539 -14.72 4.74 -30.54
C ASP A 539 -13.53 5.33 -29.78
N GLU A 540 -12.79 6.26 -30.39
CA GLU A 540 -11.66 6.91 -29.73
C GLU A 540 -12.11 7.67 -28.49
N GLY A 541 -11.36 7.50 -27.41
CA GLY A 541 -11.56 8.16 -26.12
C GLY A 541 -12.79 7.71 -25.33
N VAL A 542 -13.58 6.72 -25.79
CA VAL A 542 -14.70 6.20 -25.00
C VAL A 542 -14.21 5.52 -23.73
N LEU A 543 -15.01 5.59 -22.68
CA LEU A 543 -14.84 4.81 -21.47
C LEU A 543 -15.46 3.42 -21.72
N SER A 544 -14.63 2.38 -21.72
CA SER A 544 -15.06 1.01 -21.99
C SER A 544 -15.06 0.16 -20.72
N PHE A 545 -15.98 -0.81 -20.67
CA PHE A 545 -16.18 -1.69 -19.52
C PHE A 545 -16.15 -3.16 -19.92
N ALA A 546 -15.97 -4.03 -18.94
CA ALA A 546 -16.04 -5.49 -19.02
C ALA A 546 -14.80 -6.20 -19.60
N LYS A 547 -13.85 -5.50 -20.21
CA LYS A 547 -12.59 -6.12 -20.61
C LYS A 547 -11.68 -6.26 -19.38
N PRO A 548 -11.32 -7.49 -18.96
CA PRO A 548 -10.42 -7.66 -17.83
C PRO A 548 -9.06 -7.03 -18.06
N GLY A 549 -8.44 -6.50 -16.99
CA GLY A 549 -7.05 -6.04 -17.00
C GLY A 549 -6.03 -7.17 -16.86
N ILE A 550 -6.46 -8.41 -17.00
CA ILE A 550 -5.65 -9.62 -17.00
C ILE A 550 -5.94 -10.44 -18.25
N LEU A 551 -5.02 -11.30 -18.65
CA LEU A 551 -5.27 -12.26 -19.72
C LEU A 551 -6.32 -13.29 -19.28
N THR A 552 -7.24 -13.65 -20.23
CA THR A 552 -8.23 -14.70 -20.02
C THR A 552 -8.26 -15.65 -21.23
N THR A 553 -8.69 -16.88 -20.97
CA THR A 553 -8.89 -17.87 -22.02
C THR A 553 -10.33 -18.43 -21.93
N PRO A 554 -11.21 -18.18 -22.94
CA PRO A 554 -10.97 -17.34 -24.11
C PRO A 554 -10.77 -15.85 -23.76
N PRO A 555 -10.17 -15.04 -24.64
CA PRO A 555 -10.08 -13.60 -24.45
C PRO A 555 -11.47 -12.96 -24.36
N LEU A 556 -11.63 -12.02 -23.44
CA LEU A 556 -12.87 -11.28 -23.25
C LEU A 556 -12.74 -9.85 -23.78
N GLU A 557 -13.69 -9.44 -24.61
CA GLU A 557 -13.76 -8.09 -25.15
C GLU A 557 -14.71 -7.20 -24.31
N PRO A 558 -14.66 -5.87 -24.49
CA PRO A 558 -15.60 -4.96 -23.85
C PRO A 558 -17.05 -5.28 -24.21
N GLU A 559 -17.98 -5.09 -23.27
CA GLU A 559 -19.43 -5.29 -23.48
C GLU A 559 -20.21 -3.98 -23.42
N TYR A 560 -19.64 -2.96 -22.82
CA TYR A 560 -20.32 -1.69 -22.62
C TYR A 560 -19.35 -0.52 -22.77
N SER A 561 -19.85 0.59 -23.27
CA SER A 561 -19.04 1.82 -23.39
C SER A 561 -19.90 3.06 -23.17
N VAL A 562 -19.25 4.11 -22.69
CA VAL A 562 -19.84 5.45 -22.54
C VAL A 562 -19.02 6.43 -23.37
N ARG A 563 -19.68 7.12 -24.30
CA ARG A 563 -19.09 8.23 -25.04
C ARG A 563 -19.11 9.48 -24.16
N PRO A 564 -17.95 10.05 -23.85
CA PRO A 564 -17.90 11.20 -22.98
C PRO A 564 -18.35 12.50 -23.67
N THR A 565 -18.91 13.42 -22.87
CA THR A 565 -19.16 14.81 -23.28
C THR A 565 -18.64 15.73 -22.18
N PRO A 566 -18.19 16.98 -22.49
CA PRO A 566 -17.76 17.92 -21.47
C PRO A 566 -18.86 18.18 -20.44
N GLY A 567 -18.50 18.18 -19.14
CA GLY A 567 -19.42 18.32 -18.02
C GLY A 567 -20.15 17.02 -17.60
N MET A 568 -19.91 15.90 -18.28
CA MET A 568 -20.44 14.59 -17.89
C MET A 568 -19.66 14.00 -16.72
N LEU A 569 -20.39 13.48 -15.73
CA LEU A 569 -19.88 12.63 -14.66
C LEU A 569 -20.41 11.22 -14.86
N VAL A 570 -19.54 10.25 -15.01
CA VAL A 570 -19.92 8.83 -15.04
C VAL A 570 -19.61 8.20 -13.69
N LEU A 571 -20.61 7.59 -13.04
CA LEU A 571 -20.46 6.85 -11.79
C LEU A 571 -20.69 5.38 -12.03
N PHE A 572 -19.88 4.51 -11.40
CA PHE A 572 -19.95 3.07 -11.55
C PHE A 572 -19.32 2.32 -10.38
N PRO A 573 -19.63 1.00 -10.18
CA PRO A 573 -19.01 0.20 -9.13
C PRO A 573 -17.49 0.07 -9.32
N SER A 574 -16.72 0.19 -8.25
CA SER A 574 -15.25 0.17 -8.30
C SER A 574 -14.67 -1.17 -8.75
N TYR A 575 -15.43 -2.27 -8.66
CA TYR A 575 -15.04 -3.59 -9.18
C TYR A 575 -15.25 -3.77 -10.68
N PHE A 576 -15.86 -2.81 -11.38
CA PHE A 576 -16.00 -2.91 -12.84
C PHE A 576 -14.65 -2.72 -13.52
N TRP A 577 -14.25 -3.71 -14.31
CA TRP A 577 -13.15 -3.54 -15.24
C TRP A 577 -13.48 -2.41 -16.20
N HIS A 578 -12.61 -1.39 -16.22
CA HIS A 578 -12.80 -0.23 -17.08
C HIS A 578 -11.47 0.31 -17.61
N GLY A 579 -11.52 0.94 -18.76
CA GLY A 579 -10.37 1.56 -19.42
C GLY A 579 -10.81 2.60 -20.43
N THR A 580 -9.84 3.25 -21.07
CA THR A 580 -10.12 4.25 -22.11
C THR A 580 -9.53 3.77 -23.43
N VAL A 581 -10.32 3.84 -24.51
CA VAL A 581 -9.80 3.59 -25.85
C VAL A 581 -8.84 4.72 -26.25
N PRO A 582 -7.62 4.41 -26.75
CA PRO A 582 -6.68 5.42 -27.23
C PRO A 582 -7.31 6.34 -28.28
N PHE A 583 -6.90 7.60 -28.30
CA PHE A 583 -7.36 8.59 -29.30
C PHE A 583 -6.17 9.27 -29.99
N GLN A 584 -6.39 9.76 -31.20
CA GLN A 584 -5.39 10.48 -31.97
C GLN A 584 -5.79 11.97 -32.11
N SER A 585 -5.18 12.84 -31.31
CA SER A 585 -5.40 14.28 -31.36
C SER A 585 -4.22 15.03 -30.72
N PRO A 586 -3.85 16.20 -31.23
CA PRO A 586 -2.95 17.09 -30.53
C PRO A 586 -3.60 17.77 -29.30
N GLN A 587 -4.94 17.82 -29.25
CA GLN A 587 -5.68 18.34 -28.11
C GLN A 587 -5.69 17.30 -26.98
N PRO A 588 -5.47 17.71 -25.73
CA PRO A 588 -5.49 16.80 -24.58
C PRO A 588 -6.92 16.41 -24.22
N ARG A 589 -7.06 15.28 -23.53
CA ARG A 589 -8.27 14.89 -22.81
C ARG A 589 -8.03 15.11 -21.33
N LEU A 590 -8.77 16.05 -20.72
CA LEU A 590 -8.65 16.41 -19.30
C LEU A 590 -9.86 15.89 -18.52
N THR A 591 -9.59 15.13 -17.48
CA THR A 591 -10.62 14.56 -16.61
C THR A 591 -10.28 14.74 -15.14
N VAL A 592 -11.31 14.67 -14.29
CA VAL A 592 -11.16 14.52 -12.84
C VAL A 592 -11.81 13.20 -12.45
N ALA A 593 -11.12 12.40 -11.65
CA ALA A 593 -11.66 11.17 -11.09
C ALA A 593 -11.62 11.23 -9.57
N PHE A 594 -12.51 10.49 -8.94
CA PHE A 594 -12.52 10.22 -7.51
C PHE A 594 -13.07 8.83 -7.23
N ASP A 595 -12.67 8.27 -6.10
CA ASP A 595 -13.37 7.15 -5.49
C ASP A 595 -14.20 7.65 -4.30
N ALA A 596 -15.38 7.06 -4.13
CA ALA A 596 -16.19 7.22 -2.93
C ALA A 596 -16.25 5.91 -2.16
N VAL A 597 -16.34 6.01 -0.83
CA VAL A 597 -16.56 4.88 0.08
C VAL A 597 -17.69 5.21 1.04
N PRO A 598 -18.39 4.18 1.60
CA PRO A 598 -19.42 4.43 2.60
C PRO A 598 -18.81 5.13 3.82
N GLU A 599 -19.55 6.06 4.36
CA GLU A 599 -19.25 6.62 5.69
C GLU A 599 -19.93 5.76 6.75
N PRO A 600 -19.22 5.41 7.85
CA PRO A 600 -19.77 4.56 8.90
C PRO A 600 -21.04 5.10 9.56
#